data_4d62bf49ad5e80a2d3b854c5f2f28794
#
_entry.id   4d62bf49ad5e80a2d3b854c5f2f28794
#
_cell.length_a   1.000
_cell.length_b   1.000
_cell.length_c   1.000
_cell.angle_alpha   90.00
_cell.angle_beta   90.00
_cell.angle_gamma   90.00
#
_symmetry.space_group_name_H-M   'P 1'
#
loop_
_entity.id
_entity.type
_entity.pdbx_description
1 polymer ?
#
loop_
_entity_poly.entity_id
_entity_poly.type
_entity_poly.pdbx_seq_one_letter_code
_entity_poly.pdbx_strand_id
1 'polypeptide(L)'
;APSVAKIRYNPGHLHHHEKSLPWQEKVKRIAHWAAEGDTALRIGVNCGSVDPAQKQLWPPEDSVSPMVASALEHSALLDEIGFIRYTVSLKDSDPALVIEANRNFASTRPEIPLHLGVTEAGLPPDGVIKTRIAFEQLISQGIGDTVRVSLTVPNEEKYQEIQAGREILDDIASGRVRSVVQYQTDGPNIISCPSC
;
A
#
# COMPACT_ATOMS: atom_id res chain seq x y z
N ALA A 1 20.36 6.43 -11.06
CA ALA A 1 20.47 7.86 -11.31
C ALA A 1 20.63 8.58 -9.97
N PRO A 2 21.68 9.39 -9.78
CA PRO A 2 22.01 9.98 -8.47
C PRO A 2 21.00 11.02 -7.96
N SER A 3 19.89 11.22 -8.65
CA SER A 3 18.87 12.24 -8.33
C SER A 3 17.55 11.68 -7.81
N VAL A 4 17.44 10.36 -7.57
CA VAL A 4 16.19 9.72 -7.13
C VAL A 4 16.39 9.10 -5.75
N ALA A 5 15.66 9.60 -4.76
CA ALA A 5 15.76 9.13 -3.37
C ALA A 5 15.15 7.73 -3.15
N LYS A 6 14.17 7.32 -3.98
CA LYS A 6 13.51 6.02 -3.85
C LYS A 6 13.02 5.49 -5.20
N ILE A 7 13.28 4.22 -5.48
CA ILE A 7 12.79 3.51 -6.67
C ILE A 7 11.80 2.44 -6.24
N ARG A 8 10.71 2.30 -6.98
CA ARG A 8 9.75 1.21 -6.80
C ARG A 8 9.97 0.14 -7.87
N TYR A 9 10.02 -1.12 -7.47
CA TYR A 9 9.80 -2.23 -8.38
C TYR A 9 8.53 -3.01 -7.98
N ASN A 10 7.98 -3.75 -8.95
CA ASN A 10 6.80 -4.56 -8.74
C ASN A 10 7.19 -6.03 -8.99
N PRO A 11 7.03 -6.91 -7.97
CA PRO A 11 7.30 -8.33 -8.09
C PRO A 11 6.71 -8.98 -9.34
N GLY A 12 5.42 -8.78 -9.58
CA GLY A 12 4.74 -9.37 -10.73
C GLY A 12 5.20 -8.88 -12.09
N HIS A 13 5.90 -7.75 -12.18
CA HIS A 13 6.43 -7.24 -13.44
C HIS A 13 7.84 -7.75 -13.77
N LEU A 14 8.54 -8.33 -12.80
CA LEU A 14 9.89 -8.87 -13.03
C LEU A 14 9.92 -10.02 -14.03
N HIS A 15 8.79 -10.70 -14.23
CA HIS A 15 8.68 -11.81 -15.20
C HIS A 15 8.60 -11.35 -16.66
N HIS A 16 8.25 -10.10 -16.92
CA HIS A 16 8.07 -9.61 -18.28
C HIS A 16 9.39 -9.35 -19.01
N HIS A 17 10.44 -9.05 -18.26
CA HIS A 17 11.77 -8.75 -18.80
C HIS A 17 12.77 -9.84 -18.44
N GLU A 18 13.72 -10.15 -19.34
CA GLU A 18 14.79 -11.14 -19.13
C GLU A 18 14.24 -12.45 -18.54
N LYS A 19 13.32 -13.11 -19.26
CA LYS A 19 12.59 -14.31 -18.79
C LYS A 19 13.48 -15.47 -18.35
N SER A 20 14.71 -15.55 -18.88
CA SER A 20 15.70 -16.57 -18.52
C SER A 20 16.39 -16.31 -17.16
N LEU A 21 16.31 -15.09 -16.64
CA LEU A 21 16.94 -14.74 -15.38
C LEU A 21 15.93 -14.91 -14.22
N PRO A 22 16.28 -15.67 -13.16
CA PRO A 22 15.47 -15.78 -11.97
C PRO A 22 15.15 -14.41 -11.36
N TRP A 23 13.94 -14.24 -10.81
CA TRP A 23 13.54 -12.97 -10.22
C TRP A 23 14.47 -12.53 -9.07
N GLN A 24 15.01 -13.49 -8.31
CA GLN A 24 15.95 -13.22 -7.23
C GLN A 24 17.19 -12.49 -7.73
N GLU A 25 17.75 -12.93 -8.86
CA GLU A 25 18.92 -12.28 -9.46
C GLU A 25 18.62 -10.87 -9.98
N LYS A 26 17.38 -10.65 -10.46
CA LYS A 26 16.94 -9.29 -10.86
C LYS A 26 16.84 -8.37 -9.65
N VAL A 27 16.28 -8.85 -8.54
CA VAL A 27 16.18 -8.07 -7.29
C VAL A 27 17.56 -7.77 -6.72
N LYS A 28 18.48 -8.74 -6.71
CA LYS A 28 19.88 -8.52 -6.29
C LYS A 28 20.55 -7.42 -7.11
N ARG A 29 20.37 -7.42 -8.44
CA ARG A 29 20.89 -6.34 -9.30
C ARG A 29 20.26 -4.98 -8.97
N ILE A 30 18.94 -4.92 -8.77
CA ILE A 30 18.23 -3.69 -8.40
C ILE A 30 18.75 -3.18 -7.05
N ALA A 31 18.93 -4.04 -6.07
CA ALA A 31 19.44 -3.69 -4.75
C ALA A 31 20.89 -3.20 -4.81
N HIS A 32 21.73 -3.84 -5.62
CA HIS A 32 23.11 -3.40 -5.85
C HIS A 32 23.16 -1.97 -6.43
N TRP A 33 22.43 -1.69 -7.51
CA TRP A 33 22.37 -0.35 -8.09
C TRP A 33 21.76 0.69 -7.16
N ALA A 34 20.78 0.28 -6.35
CA ALA A 34 20.18 1.15 -5.34
C ALA A 34 21.21 1.51 -4.25
N ALA A 35 21.99 0.54 -3.79
CA ALA A 35 23.06 0.76 -2.83
C ALA A 35 24.15 1.70 -3.34
N GLU A 36 24.63 1.48 -4.59
CA GLU A 36 25.61 2.37 -5.23
C GLU A 36 25.11 3.81 -5.40
N GLY A 37 23.81 3.98 -5.68
CA GLY A 37 23.15 5.28 -5.88
C GLY A 37 22.62 5.92 -4.61
N ASP A 38 22.88 5.37 -3.42
CA ASP A 38 22.27 5.78 -2.14
C ASP A 38 20.74 5.92 -2.19
N THR A 39 20.10 5.02 -2.94
CA THR A 39 18.67 5.05 -3.25
C THR A 39 17.93 3.99 -2.43
N ALA A 40 16.80 4.35 -1.82
CA ALA A 40 15.92 3.38 -1.16
C ALA A 40 15.06 2.62 -2.17
N LEU A 41 14.59 1.42 -1.78
CA LEU A 41 13.67 0.63 -2.59
C LEU A 41 12.25 0.64 -2.00
N ARG A 42 11.26 0.43 -2.87
CA ARG A 42 9.91 0.06 -2.47
C ARG A 42 9.47 -1.19 -3.22
N ILE A 43 9.19 -2.24 -2.47
CA ILE A 43 8.50 -3.43 -2.96
C ILE A 43 7.04 -3.05 -3.14
N GLY A 44 6.56 -3.00 -4.39
CA GLY A 44 5.20 -2.55 -4.69
C GLY A 44 4.33 -3.67 -5.23
N VAL A 45 3.58 -4.35 -4.37
CA VAL A 45 2.66 -5.42 -4.75
C VAL A 45 1.25 -4.84 -4.92
N ASN A 46 0.62 -5.11 -6.05
CA ASN A 46 -0.78 -4.81 -6.30
C ASN A 46 -1.50 -6.11 -6.66
N CYS A 47 -2.80 -6.22 -6.33
CA CYS A 47 -3.62 -7.40 -6.61
C CYS A 47 -3.56 -7.87 -8.08
N GLY A 48 -3.53 -6.93 -9.02
CA GLY A 48 -3.44 -7.21 -10.46
C GLY A 48 -2.05 -7.66 -10.95
N SER A 49 -0.99 -7.53 -10.13
CA SER A 49 0.40 -7.72 -10.54
C SER A 49 1.23 -8.53 -9.53
N VAL A 50 0.62 -9.53 -8.94
CA VAL A 50 1.32 -10.56 -8.17
C VAL A 50 1.95 -11.57 -9.12
N ASP A 51 3.10 -12.14 -8.72
CA ASP A 51 3.75 -13.21 -9.43
C ASP A 51 2.76 -14.34 -9.77
N PRO A 52 2.65 -14.77 -11.04
CA PRO A 52 1.78 -15.86 -11.42
C PRO A 52 2.05 -17.17 -10.66
N ALA A 53 3.30 -17.44 -10.31
CA ALA A 53 3.67 -18.62 -9.53
C ALA A 53 3.10 -18.54 -8.09
N GLN A 54 3.11 -17.35 -7.48
CA GLN A 54 2.48 -17.13 -6.19
C GLN A 54 0.95 -17.28 -6.28
N LYS A 55 0.32 -16.71 -7.31
CA LYS A 55 -1.14 -16.83 -7.50
C LYS A 55 -1.63 -18.26 -7.61
N GLN A 56 -0.85 -19.15 -8.21
CA GLN A 56 -1.21 -20.56 -8.38
C GLN A 56 -1.23 -21.37 -7.08
N LEU A 57 -0.62 -20.85 -6.01
CA LEU A 57 -0.58 -21.52 -4.70
C LEU A 57 -1.85 -21.30 -3.86
N TRP A 58 -2.73 -20.38 -4.31
CA TRP A 58 -3.90 -19.94 -3.57
C TRP A 58 -5.18 -20.07 -4.39
N PRO A 59 -6.34 -20.17 -3.72
CA PRO A 59 -7.63 -20.15 -4.42
C PRO A 59 -7.78 -18.88 -5.27
N PRO A 60 -8.44 -18.96 -6.46
CA PRO A 60 -8.57 -17.81 -7.36
C PRO A 60 -9.28 -16.58 -6.73
N GLU A 61 -10.15 -16.82 -5.76
CA GLU A 61 -10.86 -15.78 -5.00
C GLU A 61 -10.01 -15.11 -3.92
N ASP A 62 -8.91 -15.71 -3.51
CA ASP A 62 -7.99 -15.15 -2.52
C ASP A 62 -6.96 -14.23 -3.21
N SER A 63 -7.19 -12.94 -3.17
CA SER A 63 -6.25 -11.94 -3.69
C SER A 63 -5.27 -11.43 -2.63
N VAL A 64 -5.57 -11.64 -1.35
CA VAL A 64 -4.77 -11.12 -0.22
C VAL A 64 -3.56 -12.00 0.05
N SER A 65 -3.75 -13.30 0.24
CA SER A 65 -2.66 -14.22 0.59
C SER A 65 -1.50 -14.20 -0.41
N PRO A 66 -1.72 -14.28 -1.75
CA PRO A 66 -0.61 -14.21 -2.70
C PRO A 66 0.09 -12.86 -2.69
N MET A 67 -0.63 -11.77 -2.40
CA MET A 67 -0.07 -10.43 -2.30
C MET A 67 0.88 -10.32 -1.09
N VAL A 68 0.43 -10.81 0.08
CA VAL A 68 1.23 -10.83 1.32
C VAL A 68 2.43 -11.77 1.18
N ALA A 69 2.22 -12.97 0.66
CA ALA A 69 3.30 -13.95 0.44
C ALA A 69 4.40 -13.39 -0.48
N SER A 70 4.01 -12.76 -1.58
CA SER A 70 4.97 -12.12 -2.50
C SER A 70 5.76 -11.00 -1.82
N ALA A 71 5.11 -10.18 -0.99
CA ALA A 71 5.80 -9.12 -0.24
C ALA A 71 6.78 -9.69 0.78
N LEU A 72 6.40 -10.74 1.52
CA LEU A 72 7.25 -11.41 2.50
C LEU A 72 8.48 -12.07 1.84
N GLU A 73 8.29 -12.76 0.71
CA GLU A 73 9.36 -13.41 -0.03
C GLU A 73 10.40 -12.41 -0.54
N HIS A 74 9.95 -11.29 -1.10
CA HIS A 74 10.84 -10.24 -1.58
C HIS A 74 11.54 -9.48 -0.44
N SER A 75 10.86 -9.29 0.70
CA SER A 75 11.45 -8.70 1.89
C SER A 75 12.55 -9.59 2.46
N ALA A 76 12.28 -10.90 2.57
CA ALA A 76 13.26 -11.88 3.05
C ALA A 76 14.53 -11.89 2.19
N LEU A 77 14.39 -11.81 0.86
CA LEU A 77 15.54 -11.73 -0.04
C LEU A 77 16.38 -10.46 0.17
N LEU A 78 15.72 -9.30 0.35
CA LEU A 78 16.44 -8.05 0.62
C LEU A 78 17.19 -8.11 1.94
N ASP A 79 16.60 -8.69 2.97
CA ASP A 79 17.24 -8.91 4.28
C ASP A 79 18.44 -9.86 4.17
N GLU A 80 18.28 -10.98 3.44
CA GLU A 80 19.34 -11.97 3.21
C GLU A 80 20.59 -11.35 2.56
N ILE A 81 20.39 -10.40 1.63
CA ILE A 81 21.50 -9.69 0.98
C ILE A 81 21.96 -8.45 1.75
N GLY A 82 21.40 -8.18 2.93
CA GLY A 82 21.77 -7.04 3.78
C GLY A 82 21.26 -5.68 3.30
N PHE A 83 20.29 -5.63 2.41
CA PHE A 83 19.70 -4.37 1.93
C PHE A 83 18.50 -3.97 2.80
N ILE A 84 18.72 -3.10 3.78
CA ILE A 84 17.72 -2.71 4.79
C ILE A 84 16.94 -1.41 4.45
N ARG A 85 17.31 -0.70 3.39
CA ARG A 85 16.69 0.60 3.03
C ARG A 85 15.51 0.41 2.09
N TYR A 86 14.48 -0.28 2.55
CA TYR A 86 13.29 -0.51 1.76
C TYR A 86 11.99 -0.30 2.53
N THR A 87 10.91 -0.14 1.80
CA THR A 87 9.53 -0.08 2.27
C THR A 87 8.68 -1.05 1.45
N VAL A 88 7.52 -1.42 1.99
CA VAL A 88 6.55 -2.28 1.27
C VAL A 88 5.26 -1.51 1.01
N SER A 89 4.58 -1.82 -0.08
CA SER A 89 3.23 -1.35 -0.36
C SER A 89 2.38 -2.48 -0.91
N LEU A 90 1.25 -2.73 -0.25
CA LEU A 90 0.25 -3.72 -0.61
C LEU A 90 -1.03 -2.97 -0.97
N LYS A 91 -1.45 -3.05 -2.23
CA LYS A 91 -2.53 -2.20 -2.75
C LYS A 91 -3.54 -2.99 -3.56
N ASP A 92 -4.80 -2.63 -3.35
CA ASP A 92 -5.94 -3.10 -4.11
C ASP A 92 -6.88 -1.92 -4.41
N SER A 93 -7.86 -2.10 -5.27
CA SER A 93 -8.95 -1.15 -5.52
C SER A 93 -10.07 -1.27 -4.48
N ASP A 94 -10.15 -2.40 -3.78
CA ASP A 94 -11.04 -2.61 -2.65
C ASP A 94 -10.35 -2.23 -1.34
N PRO A 95 -10.87 -1.25 -0.58
CA PRO A 95 -10.29 -0.85 0.69
C PRO A 95 -10.29 -1.96 1.75
N ALA A 96 -11.23 -2.91 1.72
CA ALA A 96 -11.25 -4.04 2.65
C ALA A 96 -10.04 -4.96 2.43
N LEU A 97 -9.72 -5.27 1.17
CA LEU A 97 -8.54 -6.07 0.81
C LEU A 97 -7.22 -5.33 1.12
N VAL A 98 -7.18 -4.01 0.94
CA VAL A 98 -6.03 -3.18 1.36
C VAL A 98 -5.82 -3.27 2.86
N ILE A 99 -6.89 -3.15 3.65
CA ILE A 99 -6.83 -3.24 5.12
C ILE A 99 -6.32 -4.62 5.55
N GLU A 100 -6.90 -5.68 5.02
CA GLU A 100 -6.54 -7.05 5.36
C GLU A 100 -5.08 -7.35 5.00
N ALA A 101 -4.65 -7.05 3.78
CA ALA A 101 -3.29 -7.31 3.32
C ALA A 101 -2.23 -6.58 4.16
N ASN A 102 -2.46 -5.30 4.48
CA ASN A 102 -1.51 -4.52 5.27
C ASN A 102 -1.50 -4.96 6.75
N ARG A 103 -2.63 -5.35 7.34
CA ARG A 103 -2.67 -5.94 8.69
C ARG A 103 -1.91 -7.27 8.75
N ASN A 104 -2.15 -8.17 7.80
CA ASN A 104 -1.49 -9.46 7.74
C ASN A 104 0.03 -9.30 7.57
N PHE A 105 0.47 -8.39 6.72
CA PHE A 105 1.90 -8.10 6.57
C PHE A 105 2.49 -7.47 7.84
N ALA A 106 1.86 -6.44 8.40
CA ALA A 106 2.33 -5.76 9.60
C ALA A 106 2.40 -6.67 10.83
N SER A 107 1.49 -7.64 10.94
CA SER A 107 1.53 -8.64 12.04
C SER A 107 2.74 -9.57 11.96
N THR A 108 3.25 -9.82 10.74
CA THR A 108 4.42 -10.69 10.49
C THR A 108 5.73 -9.91 10.51
N ARG A 109 5.71 -8.69 9.98
CA ARG A 109 6.90 -7.83 9.81
C ARG A 109 6.60 -6.39 10.28
N PRO A 110 6.40 -6.20 11.60
CA PRO A 110 6.02 -4.88 12.16
C PRO A 110 7.11 -3.82 12.02
N GLU A 111 8.37 -4.21 11.82
CA GLU A 111 9.53 -3.31 11.67
C GLU A 111 9.66 -2.72 10.26
N ILE A 112 8.97 -3.27 9.25
CA ILE A 112 9.10 -2.79 7.87
C ILE A 112 8.13 -1.65 7.60
N PRO A 113 8.61 -0.46 7.18
CA PRO A 113 7.74 0.66 6.87
C PRO A 113 6.77 0.37 5.71
N LEU A 114 5.50 0.75 5.90
CA LEU A 114 4.43 0.54 4.92
C LEU A 114 4.05 1.83 4.20
N HIS A 115 3.88 1.72 2.89
CA HIS A 115 3.33 2.79 2.05
C HIS A 115 1.90 2.47 1.65
N LEU A 116 0.94 3.10 2.32
CA LEU A 116 -0.48 2.85 2.13
C LEU A 116 -1.06 3.53 0.88
N GLY A 117 -2.12 2.96 0.36
CA GLY A 117 -2.92 3.55 -0.71
C GLY A 117 -3.91 2.57 -1.29
N VAL A 118 -5.05 3.09 -1.71
CA VAL A 118 -6.01 2.36 -2.56
C VAL A 118 -5.64 2.66 -4.01
N THR A 119 -5.43 1.63 -4.83
CA THR A 119 -5.15 1.82 -6.26
C THR A 119 -6.46 1.94 -7.02
N GLU A 120 -6.47 2.78 -8.07
CA GLU A 120 -7.67 2.94 -8.92
C GLU A 120 -8.94 3.22 -8.08
N ALA A 121 -8.82 4.09 -7.08
CA ALA A 121 -9.91 4.33 -6.13
C ALA A 121 -11.17 4.93 -6.79
N GLY A 122 -11.02 5.59 -7.93
CA GLY A 122 -12.13 6.15 -8.70
C GLY A 122 -12.23 7.66 -8.62
N LEU A 123 -13.38 8.18 -9.10
CA LEU A 123 -13.70 9.61 -9.06
C LEU A 123 -13.99 10.08 -7.63
N PRO A 124 -13.74 11.35 -7.29
CA PRO A 124 -14.35 11.95 -6.10
C PRO A 124 -15.90 11.98 -6.22
N PRO A 125 -16.66 11.80 -5.11
CA PRO A 125 -16.18 11.58 -3.75
C PRO A 125 -15.80 10.12 -3.43
N ASP A 126 -16.20 9.15 -4.25
CA ASP A 126 -16.09 7.71 -3.95
C ASP A 126 -14.63 7.28 -3.72
N GLY A 127 -13.70 7.75 -4.55
CA GLY A 127 -12.28 7.44 -4.40
C GLY A 127 -11.69 7.99 -3.09
N VAL A 128 -12.17 9.16 -2.64
CA VAL A 128 -11.78 9.74 -1.35
C VAL A 128 -12.32 8.91 -0.19
N ILE A 129 -13.59 8.47 -0.29
CA ILE A 129 -14.25 7.64 0.73
C ILE A 129 -13.52 6.30 0.89
N LYS A 130 -13.24 5.59 -0.20
CA LYS A 130 -12.48 4.34 -0.19
C LYS A 130 -11.11 4.52 0.45
N THR A 131 -10.41 5.58 0.08
CA THR A 131 -9.08 5.90 0.63
C THR A 131 -9.18 6.18 2.14
N ARG A 132 -10.18 6.97 2.56
CA ARG A 132 -10.42 7.29 3.97
C ARG A 132 -10.67 6.03 4.80
N ILE A 133 -11.51 5.13 4.32
CA ILE A 133 -11.80 3.86 5.01
C ILE A 133 -10.52 3.08 5.27
N ALA A 134 -9.69 2.90 4.25
CA ALA A 134 -8.43 2.17 4.40
C ALA A 134 -7.46 2.87 5.37
N PHE A 135 -7.29 4.19 5.26
CA PHE A 135 -6.34 4.93 6.08
C PHE A 135 -6.76 5.01 7.53
N GLU A 136 -8.04 5.30 7.80
CA GLU A 136 -8.56 5.34 9.18
C GLU A 136 -8.40 3.99 9.88
N GLN A 137 -8.71 2.88 9.18
CA GLN A 137 -8.60 1.53 9.73
C GLN A 137 -7.16 1.08 10.00
N LEU A 138 -6.19 1.56 9.23
CA LEU A 138 -4.79 1.15 9.36
C LEU A 138 -4.00 2.11 10.25
N ILE A 139 -4.07 3.42 9.99
CA ILE A 139 -3.27 4.42 10.69
C ILE A 139 -3.69 4.54 12.16
N SER A 140 -4.99 4.39 12.48
CA SER A 140 -5.45 4.36 13.88
C SER A 140 -4.88 3.19 14.69
N GLN A 141 -4.36 2.17 14.02
CA GLN A 141 -3.68 1.02 14.63
C GLN A 141 -2.15 1.12 14.57
N GLY A 142 -1.61 2.28 14.15
CA GLY A 142 -0.18 2.49 13.98
C GLY A 142 0.41 1.82 12.74
N ILE A 143 -0.42 1.40 11.77
CA ILE A 143 0.02 0.77 10.54
C ILE A 143 0.07 1.80 9.41
N GLY A 144 1.27 2.05 8.87
CA GLY A 144 1.51 2.95 7.74
C GLY A 144 2.38 4.15 8.07
N ASP A 145 3.39 4.37 7.25
CA ASP A 145 4.42 5.42 7.43
C ASP A 145 4.33 6.50 6.37
N THR A 146 3.87 6.13 5.19
CA THR A 146 3.64 7.06 4.08
C THR A 146 2.36 6.68 3.34
N VAL A 147 1.72 7.67 2.70
CA VAL A 147 0.44 7.48 2.03
C VAL A 147 0.45 8.00 0.59
N ARG A 148 -0.41 7.44 -0.25
CA ARG A 148 -0.76 7.98 -1.56
C ARG A 148 -2.26 7.86 -1.79
N VAL A 149 -2.90 8.97 -2.12
CA VAL A 149 -4.24 9.00 -2.68
C VAL A 149 -4.15 8.82 -4.20
N SER A 150 -5.07 8.10 -4.80
CA SER A 150 -5.12 7.86 -6.26
C SER A 150 -6.54 8.06 -6.77
N LEU A 151 -6.78 9.21 -7.37
CA LEU A 151 -8.09 9.60 -7.92
C LEU A 151 -8.06 9.62 -9.44
N THR A 152 -9.21 9.31 -10.03
CA THR A 152 -9.45 9.44 -11.47
C THR A 152 -9.86 10.88 -11.77
N VAL A 153 -8.89 11.79 -11.79
CA VAL A 153 -9.06 13.21 -12.10
C VAL A 153 -8.06 13.64 -13.17
N PRO A 154 -8.34 14.72 -13.95
CA PRO A 154 -7.39 15.31 -14.89
C PRO A 154 -6.06 15.68 -14.21
N ASN A 155 -4.98 15.78 -15.01
CA ASN A 155 -3.65 16.07 -14.46
C ASN A 155 -3.59 17.42 -13.73
N GLU A 156 -4.27 18.41 -14.20
CA GLU A 156 -4.40 19.74 -13.59
C GLU A 156 -5.12 19.73 -12.24
N GLU A 157 -5.90 18.70 -11.98
CA GLU A 157 -6.66 18.51 -10.74
C GLU A 157 -6.01 17.54 -9.76
N LYS A 158 -4.82 16.99 -10.08
CA LYS A 158 -4.10 16.06 -9.22
C LYS A 158 -3.74 16.61 -7.83
N TYR A 159 -3.79 17.92 -7.65
CA TYR A 159 -3.66 18.53 -6.32
C TYR A 159 -4.74 18.05 -5.33
N GLN A 160 -5.92 17.63 -5.82
CA GLN A 160 -6.99 17.06 -4.99
C GLN A 160 -6.55 15.79 -4.26
N GLU A 161 -5.66 14.99 -4.83
CA GLU A 161 -5.09 13.81 -4.17
C GLU A 161 -4.29 14.20 -2.92
N ILE A 162 -3.51 15.30 -3.01
CA ILE A 162 -2.72 15.81 -1.88
C ILE A 162 -3.64 16.42 -0.83
N GLN A 163 -4.64 17.19 -1.25
CA GLN A 163 -5.61 17.82 -0.35
C GLN A 163 -6.38 16.74 0.42
N ALA A 164 -6.97 15.78 -0.27
CA ALA A 164 -7.69 14.67 0.37
C ALA A 164 -6.81 13.87 1.34
N GLY A 165 -5.56 13.60 0.95
CA GLY A 165 -4.61 12.92 1.83
C GLY A 165 -4.33 13.69 3.12
N ARG A 166 -4.10 14.99 3.04
CA ARG A 166 -3.89 15.86 4.20
C ARG A 166 -5.12 15.91 5.11
N GLU A 167 -6.29 16.15 4.53
CA GLU A 167 -7.56 16.22 5.29
C GLU A 167 -7.83 14.90 6.05
N ILE A 168 -7.59 13.75 5.42
CA ILE A 168 -7.75 12.45 6.07
C ILE A 168 -6.75 12.29 7.23
N LEU A 169 -5.49 12.64 7.03
CA LEU A 169 -4.46 12.54 8.07
C LEU A 169 -4.72 13.49 9.24
N ASP A 170 -5.14 14.73 8.97
CA ASP A 170 -5.51 15.72 9.99
C ASP A 170 -6.72 15.27 10.80
N ASP A 171 -7.71 14.64 10.14
CA ASP A 171 -8.88 14.07 10.80
C ASP A 171 -8.47 12.92 11.74
N ILE A 172 -7.63 12.00 11.28
CA ILE A 172 -7.13 10.90 12.10
C ILE A 172 -6.33 11.42 13.29
N ALA A 173 -5.41 12.36 13.07
CA ALA A 173 -4.59 12.96 14.12
C ALA A 173 -5.43 13.70 15.17
N SER A 174 -6.59 14.23 14.78
CA SER A 174 -7.53 14.93 15.66
C SER A 174 -8.60 13.99 16.28
N GLY A 175 -8.48 12.67 16.08
CA GLY A 175 -9.45 11.70 16.58
C GLY A 175 -10.80 11.69 15.84
N ARG A 176 -10.92 12.39 14.72
CA ARG A 176 -12.13 12.40 13.88
C ARG A 176 -12.14 11.22 12.92
N VAL A 177 -12.27 10.03 13.46
CA VAL A 177 -12.29 8.78 12.71
C VAL A 177 -13.73 8.29 12.58
N ARG A 178 -14.19 7.95 11.37
CA ARG A 178 -15.60 7.63 11.08
C ARG A 178 -15.82 6.18 10.64
N SER A 179 -14.78 5.51 10.20
CA SER A 179 -14.87 4.14 9.66
C SER A 179 -14.42 3.05 10.62
N VAL A 180 -14.08 3.40 11.88
CA VAL A 180 -13.69 2.45 12.92
C VAL A 180 -14.91 2.08 13.76
N VAL A 181 -15.12 0.78 13.99
CA VAL A 181 -16.30 0.21 14.66
C VAL A 181 -16.46 0.69 16.12
N GLN A 182 -15.41 1.13 16.78
CA GLN A 182 -15.40 1.59 18.17
C GLN A 182 -15.24 3.12 18.28
N TYR A 183 -15.92 3.85 17.43
CA TYR A 183 -15.94 5.30 17.52
C TYR A 183 -16.73 5.74 18.75
N GLN A 184 -16.05 6.23 19.78
CA GLN A 184 -16.66 6.84 20.95
C GLN A 184 -16.60 8.36 20.80
N THR A 185 -17.76 9.00 20.80
CA THR A 185 -17.87 10.46 20.92
C THR A 185 -18.16 10.83 22.36
N ASP A 186 -17.41 11.78 22.90
CA ASP A 186 -17.68 12.39 24.22
C ASP A 186 -18.88 13.36 24.17
N GLY A 187 -19.97 12.94 23.55
CA GLY A 187 -21.15 13.78 23.38
C GLY A 187 -22.33 13.08 22.73
N PRO A 188 -23.46 13.76 22.61
CA PRO A 188 -24.64 13.18 21.98
C PRO A 188 -24.39 12.90 20.49
N ASN A 189 -24.67 11.69 20.05
CA ASN A 189 -24.59 11.31 18.64
C ASN A 189 -25.85 11.81 17.92
N ILE A 190 -25.71 12.85 17.10
CA ILE A 190 -26.83 13.40 16.33
C ILE A 190 -26.94 12.65 15.01
N ILE A 191 -27.97 11.84 14.88
CA ILE A 191 -28.30 11.14 13.64
C ILE A 191 -29.33 12.00 12.88
N SER A 192 -28.93 12.53 11.73
CA SER A 192 -29.86 13.21 10.81
C SER A 192 -30.50 12.17 9.90
N CYS A 193 -31.78 11.95 10.07
CA CYS A 193 -32.57 11.17 9.11
C CYS A 193 -33.13 12.11 8.04
N PRO A 194 -32.79 11.93 6.75
CA PRO A 194 -33.57 12.58 5.69
C PRO A 194 -34.96 12.00 5.74
N SER A 195 -35.93 12.80 6.12
CA SER A 195 -37.31 12.37 6.37
C SER A 195 -37.82 11.47 5.25
N CYS A 196 -38.45 10.40 5.65
CA CYS A 196 -39.20 9.50 4.79
C CYS A 196 -40.32 10.24 4.07
#